data_2b0ed2916475d0442a0b043d238c68e9
#
_entry.id   2b0ed2916475d0442a0b043d238c68e9
#
_cell.length_a   1.000
_cell.length_b   1.000
_cell.length_c   1.000
_cell.angle_alpha   90.00
_cell.angle_beta   90.00
_cell.angle_gamma   90.00
#
_symmetry.space_group_name_H-M   'P 1'
#
loop_
_entity.id
_entity.type
_entity.pdbx_description
1 polymer ?
#
loop_
_entity_poly.entity_id
_entity_poly.type
_entity_poly.pdbx_seq_one_letter_code
_entity_poly.pdbx_strand_id
1 'polypeptide(L)'
;HKSIPFILLDSYMPDLRPLSFFGQDSFCSGFFAAKMLMMLAAKEDEILLMRQTKDGRVVSKQQDNREVGFRHYMHDHFPNVKITLLDLPLSGTRAEFVKMLEKFFAVHPNIHHCITMTSKAHIVGDFLLKTNRRDVQIMGYDMVEKNARCLREGSISFLIAQHAYMQGYSCVDTLFQAIVLKKKVTPVNYMPIELLMKEK
;
A
#
# COMPACT_ATOMS: atom_id res chain seq x y z
N HIS A 1 21.50 -27.62 11.78
CA HIS A 1 20.44 -26.96 11.01
C HIS A 1 20.49 -27.46 9.58
N LYS A 2 19.42 -28.09 9.08
CA LYS A 2 19.28 -28.37 7.65
C LYS A 2 19.08 -27.02 6.94
N SER A 3 20.00 -26.62 6.06
CA SER A 3 19.84 -25.43 5.24
C SER A 3 18.80 -25.72 4.14
N ILE A 4 17.53 -25.46 4.43
CA ILE A 4 16.45 -25.60 3.45
C ILE A 4 16.49 -24.34 2.57
N PRO A 5 16.64 -24.48 1.24
CA PRO A 5 16.57 -23.34 0.34
C PRO A 5 15.16 -22.75 0.33
N PHE A 6 15.07 -21.43 0.35
CA PHE A 6 13.79 -20.72 0.38
C PHE A 6 13.85 -19.43 -0.45
N ILE A 7 12.68 -18.92 -0.82
CA ILE A 7 12.48 -17.65 -1.51
C ILE A 7 11.62 -16.75 -0.62
N LEU A 8 11.91 -15.46 -0.62
CA LEU A 8 11.05 -14.45 -0.01
C LEU A 8 10.02 -13.93 -1.02
N LEU A 9 8.80 -13.73 -0.54
CA LEU A 9 7.67 -13.24 -1.30
C LEU A 9 7.14 -11.97 -0.63
N ASP A 10 6.87 -10.94 -1.44
CA ASP A 10 6.25 -9.67 -1.04
C ASP A 10 7.10 -8.82 -0.08
N SER A 11 7.59 -9.36 1.02
CA SER A 11 8.41 -8.65 2.00
C SER A 11 9.88 -9.06 1.95
N TYR A 12 10.76 -8.09 1.72
CA TYR A 12 12.20 -8.32 1.61
C TYR A 12 12.91 -8.27 2.97
N MET A 13 13.63 -9.35 3.30
CA MET A 13 14.45 -9.50 4.51
C MET A 13 15.84 -10.02 4.12
N PRO A 14 16.78 -9.14 3.75
CA PRO A 14 18.08 -9.55 3.20
C PRO A 14 18.93 -10.38 4.19
N ASP A 15 18.78 -10.13 5.50
CA ASP A 15 19.54 -10.83 6.55
C ASP A 15 19.26 -12.35 6.59
N LEU A 16 18.13 -12.79 6.03
CA LEU A 16 17.77 -14.21 5.96
C LEU A 16 18.50 -14.97 4.85
N ARG A 17 19.20 -14.29 3.94
CA ARG A 17 19.93 -14.87 2.80
C ARG A 17 19.08 -15.84 1.96
N PRO A 18 17.94 -15.40 1.40
CA PRO A 18 17.11 -16.23 0.52
C PRO A 18 17.85 -16.54 -0.79
N LEU A 19 17.43 -17.60 -1.49
CA LEU A 19 17.87 -17.87 -2.87
C LEU A 19 17.46 -16.74 -3.82
N SER A 20 16.27 -16.20 -3.61
CA SER A 20 15.69 -15.14 -4.42
C SER A 20 14.61 -14.40 -3.62
N PHE A 21 14.23 -13.25 -4.12
CA PHE A 21 13.10 -12.45 -3.63
C PHE A 21 12.23 -12.03 -4.82
N PHE A 22 10.91 -12.05 -4.62
CA PHE A 22 9.92 -11.51 -5.54
C PHE A 22 8.98 -10.57 -4.79
N GLY A 23 8.84 -9.34 -5.26
CA GLY A 23 7.98 -8.32 -4.66
C GLY A 23 8.19 -6.96 -5.31
N GLN A 24 7.46 -5.94 -4.86
CA GLN A 24 7.72 -4.58 -5.31
C GLN A 24 8.87 -3.94 -4.50
N ASP A 25 9.59 -3.02 -5.15
CA ASP A 25 10.40 -2.05 -4.41
C ASP A 25 9.47 -1.12 -3.64
N SER A 26 9.42 -1.29 -2.32
CA SER A 26 8.48 -0.57 -1.47
C SER A 26 8.76 0.93 -1.43
N PHE A 27 10.04 1.34 -1.48
CA PHE A 27 10.40 2.76 -1.53
C PHE A 27 9.95 3.38 -2.86
N CYS A 28 10.32 2.78 -3.98
CA CYS A 28 9.91 3.24 -5.31
C CYS A 28 8.37 3.24 -5.46
N SER A 29 7.69 2.26 -4.87
CA SER A 29 6.22 2.19 -4.88
C SER A 29 5.58 3.34 -4.10
N GLY A 30 6.12 3.69 -2.93
CA GLY A 30 5.67 4.85 -2.15
C GLY A 30 5.93 6.17 -2.85
N PHE A 31 7.10 6.33 -3.46
CA PHE A 31 7.46 7.49 -4.27
C PHE A 31 6.51 7.66 -5.46
N PHE A 32 6.24 6.56 -6.19
CA PHE A 32 5.27 6.55 -7.28
C PHE A 32 3.86 6.91 -6.79
N ALA A 33 3.43 6.37 -5.65
CA ALA A 33 2.13 6.67 -5.06
C ALA A 33 1.96 8.17 -4.76
N ALA A 34 2.98 8.81 -4.19
CA ALA A 34 2.98 10.25 -3.94
C ALA A 34 2.84 11.04 -5.25
N LYS A 35 3.62 10.69 -6.26
CA LYS A 35 3.56 11.33 -7.58
C LYS A 35 2.16 11.23 -8.19
N MET A 36 1.55 10.05 -8.16
CA MET A 36 0.21 9.84 -8.72
C MET A 36 -0.87 10.57 -7.92
N LEU A 37 -0.78 10.55 -6.58
CA LEU A 37 -1.71 11.27 -5.72
C LEU A 37 -1.65 12.77 -6.01
N MET A 38 -0.44 13.35 -6.08
CA MET A 38 -0.25 14.78 -6.29
C MET A 38 -0.57 15.27 -7.70
N MET A 39 -0.67 14.40 -8.69
CA MET A 39 -1.26 14.75 -9.99
C MET A 39 -2.75 15.16 -9.88
N LEU A 40 -3.45 14.68 -8.86
CA LEU A 40 -4.86 14.98 -8.57
C LEU A 40 -4.98 16.04 -7.47
N ALA A 41 -4.10 16.00 -6.48
CA ALA A 41 -4.12 16.79 -5.26
C ALA A 41 -3.16 18.01 -5.30
N ALA A 42 -2.70 18.45 -6.47
CA ALA A 42 -1.67 19.50 -6.60
C ALA A 42 -2.06 20.88 -6.02
N LYS A 43 -3.35 21.10 -5.77
CA LYS A 43 -3.88 22.34 -5.17
C LYS A 43 -4.27 22.18 -3.69
N GLU A 44 -4.11 21.01 -3.13
CA GLU A 44 -4.46 20.72 -1.75
C GLU A 44 -3.34 21.16 -0.80
N ASP A 45 -3.74 21.74 0.31
CA ASP A 45 -2.80 22.16 1.37
C ASP A 45 -2.58 21.05 2.41
N GLU A 46 -3.47 20.08 2.46
CA GLU A 46 -3.45 18.97 3.42
C GLU A 46 -3.95 17.66 2.80
N ILE A 47 -3.24 16.58 3.06
CA ILE A 47 -3.61 15.21 2.64
C ILE A 47 -3.59 14.26 3.83
N LEU A 48 -4.43 13.22 3.78
CA LEU A 48 -4.46 12.17 4.78
C LEU A 48 -3.54 11.01 4.38
N LEU A 49 -2.59 10.67 5.25
CA LEU A 49 -1.85 9.41 5.18
C LEU A 49 -2.32 8.49 6.29
N MET A 50 -2.98 7.40 5.92
CA MET A 50 -3.49 6.40 6.83
C MET A 50 -2.52 5.23 6.99
N ARG A 51 -2.21 4.88 8.24
CA ARG A 51 -1.28 3.80 8.59
C ARG A 51 -1.98 2.74 9.42
N GLN A 52 -1.44 1.52 9.37
CA GLN A 52 -1.77 0.48 10.36
C GLN A 52 -0.65 0.39 11.39
N THR A 53 -1.04 0.43 12.66
CA THR A 53 -0.08 0.42 13.78
C THR A 53 -0.46 -0.64 14.82
N LYS A 54 0.55 -1.13 15.53
CA LYS A 54 0.40 -1.90 16.76
C LYS A 54 1.09 -1.11 17.88
N ASP A 55 0.36 -0.80 18.93
CA ASP A 55 0.86 0.02 20.05
C ASP A 55 1.50 1.35 19.59
N GLY A 56 0.85 2.00 18.61
CA GLY A 56 1.29 3.28 18.02
C GLY A 56 2.52 3.19 17.10
N ARG A 57 2.99 1.99 16.76
CA ARG A 57 4.17 1.77 15.89
C ARG A 57 3.81 1.03 14.62
N VAL A 58 4.35 1.48 13.50
CA VAL A 58 4.31 0.72 12.25
C VAL A 58 5.14 -0.56 12.43
N VAL A 59 4.54 -1.72 12.18
CA VAL A 59 5.22 -3.03 12.34
C VAL A 59 5.60 -3.66 11.00
N SER A 60 4.99 -3.22 9.92
CA SER A 60 5.30 -3.70 8.56
C SER A 60 6.43 -2.88 7.97
N LYS A 61 7.58 -3.52 7.72
CA LYS A 61 8.72 -2.90 7.02
C LYS A 61 8.35 -2.40 5.63
N GLN A 62 7.45 -3.10 4.94
CA GLN A 62 6.95 -2.70 3.64
C GLN A 62 6.14 -1.40 3.72
N GLN A 63 5.22 -1.28 4.70
CA GLN A 63 4.47 -0.04 4.93
C GLN A 63 5.41 1.13 5.27
N ASP A 64 6.39 0.87 6.14
CA ASP A 64 7.38 1.87 6.55
C ASP A 64 8.19 2.39 5.35
N ASN A 65 8.74 1.49 4.54
CA ASN A 65 9.49 1.86 3.34
C ASN A 65 8.62 2.62 2.31
N ARG A 66 7.33 2.26 2.15
CA ARG A 66 6.40 3.00 1.30
C ARG A 66 6.20 4.42 1.82
N GLU A 67 6.01 4.57 3.13
CA GLU A 67 5.88 5.89 3.74
C GLU A 67 7.14 6.73 3.55
N VAL A 68 8.34 6.14 3.71
CA VAL A 68 9.61 6.82 3.45
C VAL A 68 9.69 7.32 2.00
N GLY A 69 9.39 6.47 1.02
CA GLY A 69 9.38 6.86 -0.40
C GLY A 69 8.35 7.95 -0.71
N PHE A 70 7.16 7.84 -0.14
CA PHE A 70 6.10 8.85 -0.25
C PHE A 70 6.55 10.21 0.28
N ARG A 71 7.07 10.24 1.50
CA ARG A 71 7.55 11.47 2.14
C ARG A 71 8.75 12.09 1.42
N HIS A 72 9.61 11.27 0.83
CA HIS A 72 10.74 11.75 0.02
C HIS A 72 10.23 12.55 -1.18
N TYR A 73 9.30 12.00 -1.96
CA TYR A 73 8.68 12.73 -3.07
C TYR A 73 7.99 14.03 -2.62
N MET A 74 7.22 13.97 -1.53
CA MET A 74 6.51 15.14 -1.00
C MET A 74 7.48 16.24 -0.56
N HIS A 75 8.55 15.87 0.14
CA HIS A 75 9.58 16.83 0.57
C HIS A 75 10.22 17.56 -0.62
N ASP A 76 10.53 16.82 -1.69
CA ASP A 76 11.27 17.39 -2.83
C ASP A 76 10.39 18.24 -3.76
N HIS A 77 9.09 17.89 -3.89
CA HIS A 77 8.21 18.50 -4.88
C HIS A 77 7.06 19.31 -4.28
N PHE A 78 6.63 19.00 -3.06
CA PHE A 78 5.48 19.62 -2.39
C PHE A 78 5.74 19.88 -0.90
N PRO A 79 6.83 20.63 -0.56
CA PRO A 79 7.26 20.79 0.83
C PRO A 79 6.24 21.52 1.73
N ASN A 80 5.33 22.29 1.15
CA ASN A 80 4.32 23.06 1.87
C ASN A 80 3.02 22.28 2.13
N VAL A 81 2.83 21.10 1.51
CA VAL A 81 1.63 20.30 1.72
C VAL A 81 1.74 19.53 3.04
N LYS A 82 0.76 19.75 3.91
CA LYS A 82 0.70 19.09 5.21
C LYS A 82 0.26 17.63 5.05
N ILE A 83 1.02 16.72 5.63
CA ILE A 83 0.65 15.29 5.72
C ILE A 83 0.09 15.02 7.10
N THR A 84 -1.23 14.86 7.17
CA THR A 84 -1.92 14.51 8.41
C THR A 84 -2.04 13.00 8.53
N LEU A 85 -1.71 12.47 9.69
CA LEU A 85 -1.68 11.03 9.96
C LEU A 85 -2.96 10.56 10.63
N LEU A 86 -3.44 9.39 10.20
CA LEU A 86 -4.44 8.60 10.92
C LEU A 86 -3.90 7.19 11.14
N ASP A 87 -3.61 6.86 12.38
CA ASP A 87 -3.14 5.55 12.78
C ASP A 87 -4.34 4.66 13.16
N LEU A 88 -4.54 3.58 12.41
CA LEU A 88 -5.55 2.58 12.69
C LEU A 88 -4.90 1.36 13.36
N PRO A 89 -5.42 0.87 14.48
CA PRO A 89 -4.87 -0.32 15.13
C PRO A 89 -5.04 -1.57 14.25
N LEU A 90 -4.05 -2.47 14.27
CA LEU A 90 -4.11 -3.73 13.52
C LEU A 90 -5.30 -4.61 13.90
N SER A 91 -5.67 -4.61 15.18
CA SER A 91 -6.72 -5.45 15.78
C SER A 91 -8.04 -4.70 16.00
N GLY A 92 -8.21 -3.53 15.38
CA GLY A 92 -9.44 -2.73 15.54
C GLY A 92 -10.66 -3.40 14.90
N THR A 93 -11.82 -3.23 15.52
CA THR A 93 -13.11 -3.63 14.98
C THR A 93 -13.61 -2.62 13.94
N ARG A 94 -14.56 -3.05 13.10
CA ARG A 94 -15.21 -2.16 12.14
C ARG A 94 -15.85 -0.94 12.80
N ALA A 95 -16.50 -1.13 13.96
CA ALA A 95 -17.15 -0.06 14.69
C ALA A 95 -16.16 0.97 15.24
N GLU A 96 -15.02 0.53 15.72
CA GLU A 96 -13.93 1.40 16.16
C GLU A 96 -13.37 2.22 14.99
N PHE A 97 -13.11 1.59 13.84
CA PHE A 97 -12.64 2.30 12.66
C PHE A 97 -13.63 3.37 12.17
N VAL A 98 -14.94 3.06 12.17
CA VAL A 98 -15.98 4.03 11.82
C VAL A 98 -15.94 5.24 12.75
N LYS A 99 -15.91 5.04 14.07
CA LYS A 99 -15.80 6.13 15.05
C LYS A 99 -14.55 6.97 14.89
N MET A 100 -13.41 6.33 14.59
CA MET A 100 -12.15 7.03 14.35
C MET A 100 -12.25 7.92 13.11
N LEU A 101 -12.82 7.39 12.01
CA LEU A 101 -12.99 8.14 10.76
C LEU A 101 -14.02 9.26 10.89
N GLU A 102 -15.14 9.03 11.60
CA GLU A 102 -16.12 10.08 11.91
C GLU A 102 -15.47 11.25 12.66
N LYS A 103 -14.73 10.94 13.73
CA LYS A 103 -14.01 11.95 14.51
C LYS A 103 -12.96 12.67 13.66
N PHE A 104 -12.21 11.92 12.86
CA PHE A 104 -11.17 12.48 12.01
C PHE A 104 -11.75 13.48 11.00
N PHE A 105 -12.74 13.08 10.21
CA PHE A 105 -13.34 13.93 9.18
C PHE A 105 -14.19 15.08 9.75
N ALA A 106 -14.63 15.00 11.00
CA ALA A 106 -15.26 16.11 11.69
C ALA A 106 -14.25 17.24 12.03
N VAL A 107 -13.01 16.86 12.35
CA VAL A 107 -11.91 17.81 12.64
C VAL A 107 -11.23 18.30 11.37
N HIS A 108 -11.19 17.47 10.33
CA HIS A 108 -10.52 17.75 9.04
C HIS A 108 -11.52 17.70 7.87
N PRO A 109 -12.51 18.61 7.80
CA PRO A 109 -13.56 18.55 6.77
C PRO A 109 -13.05 18.82 5.36
N ASN A 110 -11.92 19.53 5.23
CA ASN A 110 -11.33 19.96 3.96
C ASN A 110 -10.32 18.97 3.37
N ILE A 111 -10.11 17.81 3.99
CA ILE A 111 -9.27 16.76 3.40
C ILE A 111 -10.08 16.00 2.34
N HIS A 112 -9.65 16.10 1.09
CA HIS A 112 -10.27 15.44 -0.07
C HIS A 112 -9.39 14.36 -0.67
N HIS A 113 -8.15 14.19 -0.21
CA HIS A 113 -7.21 13.19 -0.73
C HIS A 113 -6.62 12.35 0.40
N CYS A 114 -6.73 11.04 0.24
CA CYS A 114 -6.30 10.07 1.23
C CYS A 114 -5.44 8.97 0.57
N ILE A 115 -4.37 8.60 1.25
CA ILE A 115 -3.58 7.43 0.88
C ILE A 115 -3.42 6.48 2.06
N THR A 116 -3.49 5.17 1.78
CA THR A 116 -3.14 4.12 2.73
C THR A 116 -1.98 3.29 2.19
N MET A 117 -1.00 3.01 3.04
CA MET A 117 0.21 2.27 2.66
C MET A 117 0.04 0.74 2.75
N THR A 118 -1.17 0.26 3.01
CA THR A 118 -1.51 -1.16 3.18
C THR A 118 -2.71 -1.58 2.34
N SER A 119 -3.02 -2.87 2.32
CA SER A 119 -4.21 -3.44 1.67
C SER A 119 -5.56 -3.09 2.32
N LYS A 120 -5.59 -2.10 3.24
CA LYS A 120 -6.78 -1.76 4.04
C LYS A 120 -7.52 -0.51 3.56
N ALA A 121 -7.36 -0.12 2.30
CA ALA A 121 -8.06 1.03 1.70
C ALA A 121 -9.60 0.92 1.83
N HIS A 122 -10.14 -0.30 1.80
CA HIS A 122 -11.57 -0.56 2.00
C HIS A 122 -12.12 -0.07 3.33
N ILE A 123 -11.29 0.14 4.36
CA ILE A 123 -11.77 0.68 5.64
C ILE A 123 -12.33 2.08 5.42
N VAL A 124 -11.60 2.96 4.76
CA VAL A 124 -12.07 4.29 4.40
C VAL A 124 -13.11 4.21 3.28
N GLY A 125 -12.91 3.36 2.27
CA GLY A 125 -13.86 3.18 1.18
C GLY A 125 -15.26 2.78 1.67
N ASP A 126 -15.36 1.84 2.59
CA ASP A 126 -16.64 1.43 3.22
C ASP A 126 -17.29 2.56 4.02
N PHE A 127 -16.48 3.35 4.72
CA PHE A 127 -16.93 4.51 5.45
C PHE A 127 -17.54 5.56 4.52
N LEU A 128 -16.85 5.92 3.43
CA LEU A 128 -17.32 6.91 2.47
C LEU A 128 -18.61 6.47 1.76
N LEU A 129 -18.73 5.17 1.42
CA LEU A 129 -19.97 4.62 0.86
C LEU A 129 -21.15 4.79 1.83
N LYS A 130 -20.96 4.48 3.11
CA LYS A 130 -22.01 4.57 4.12
C LYS A 130 -22.45 6.00 4.44
N THR A 131 -21.49 6.93 4.42
CA THR A 131 -21.75 8.35 4.70
C THR A 131 -22.11 9.15 3.45
N ASN A 132 -22.17 8.47 2.28
CA ASN A 132 -22.41 9.07 0.96
C ASN A 132 -21.46 10.22 0.62
N ARG A 133 -20.23 10.20 1.14
CA ARG A 133 -19.19 11.16 0.80
C ARG A 133 -18.57 10.79 -0.55
N ARG A 134 -18.66 11.70 -1.52
CA ARG A 134 -18.10 11.52 -2.87
C ARG A 134 -16.97 12.50 -3.16
N ASP A 135 -16.66 13.34 -2.20
CA ASP A 135 -15.65 14.41 -2.25
C ASP A 135 -14.24 13.94 -1.87
N VAL A 136 -14.08 12.72 -1.38
CA VAL A 136 -12.78 12.18 -0.97
C VAL A 136 -12.28 11.14 -1.94
N GLN A 137 -11.07 11.34 -2.48
CA GLN A 137 -10.37 10.39 -3.33
C GLN A 137 -9.41 9.54 -2.49
N ILE A 138 -9.47 8.23 -2.67
CA ILE A 138 -8.61 7.29 -1.95
C ILE A 138 -7.68 6.59 -2.92
N MET A 139 -6.39 6.58 -2.58
CA MET A 139 -5.39 5.70 -3.15
C MET A 139 -4.97 4.64 -2.13
N GLY A 140 -4.82 3.41 -2.57
CA GLY A 140 -4.39 2.31 -1.70
C GLY A 140 -3.60 1.25 -2.44
N TYR A 141 -3.37 0.14 -1.77
CA TYR A 141 -2.61 -0.99 -2.28
C TYR A 141 -3.48 -2.25 -2.32
N ASP A 142 -3.15 -3.12 -3.24
CA ASP A 142 -3.68 -4.47 -3.41
C ASP A 142 -5.13 -4.58 -3.90
N MET A 143 -5.33 -5.45 -4.87
CA MET A 143 -6.63 -5.85 -5.40
C MET A 143 -7.30 -6.96 -4.57
N VAL A 144 -7.20 -6.87 -3.22
CA VAL A 144 -8.00 -7.77 -2.36
C VAL A 144 -9.49 -7.51 -2.60
N GLU A 145 -10.34 -8.53 -2.46
CA GLU A 145 -11.75 -8.48 -2.84
C GLU A 145 -12.52 -7.26 -2.27
N LYS A 146 -12.23 -6.89 -1.02
CA LYS A 146 -12.85 -5.71 -0.39
C LYS A 146 -12.44 -4.39 -1.07
N ASN A 147 -11.17 -4.26 -1.43
CA ASN A 147 -10.67 -3.09 -2.16
C ASN A 147 -11.23 -3.05 -3.59
N ALA A 148 -11.24 -4.20 -4.28
CA ALA A 148 -11.80 -4.33 -5.62
C ALA A 148 -13.28 -3.94 -5.67
N ARG A 149 -14.06 -4.35 -4.67
CA ARG A 149 -15.45 -3.93 -4.53
C ARG A 149 -15.56 -2.41 -4.38
N CYS A 150 -14.80 -1.81 -3.44
CA CYS A 150 -14.81 -0.36 -3.24
C CYS A 150 -14.35 0.42 -4.49
N LEU A 151 -13.41 -0.13 -5.26
CA LEU A 151 -12.98 0.43 -6.54
C LEU A 151 -14.15 0.40 -7.55
N ARG A 152 -14.82 -0.73 -7.72
CA ARG A 152 -16.01 -0.87 -8.60
C ARG A 152 -17.16 0.06 -8.20
N GLU A 153 -17.40 0.21 -6.90
CA GLU A 153 -18.44 1.10 -6.34
C GLU A 153 -18.02 2.58 -6.35
N GLY A 154 -16.75 2.88 -6.66
CA GLY A 154 -16.23 4.24 -6.83
C GLY A 154 -15.91 4.97 -5.54
N SER A 155 -15.78 4.27 -4.39
CA SER A 155 -15.31 4.84 -3.13
C SER A 155 -13.81 4.77 -2.95
N ILE A 156 -13.12 3.92 -3.71
CA ILE A 156 -11.68 3.97 -3.92
C ILE A 156 -11.44 4.45 -5.34
N SER A 157 -10.53 5.41 -5.52
CA SER A 157 -10.21 5.99 -6.81
C SER A 157 -9.10 5.21 -7.53
N PHE A 158 -8.09 4.77 -6.77
CA PHE A 158 -6.89 4.11 -7.31
C PHE A 158 -6.37 3.03 -6.38
N LEU A 159 -5.86 1.95 -6.98
CA LEU A 159 -5.12 0.91 -6.28
C LEU A 159 -3.79 0.64 -6.98
N ILE A 160 -2.75 0.45 -6.21
CA ILE A 160 -1.46 -0.04 -6.70
C ILE A 160 -1.46 -1.56 -6.61
N ALA A 161 -1.38 -2.22 -7.76
CA ALA A 161 -1.33 -3.68 -7.84
C ALA A 161 0.08 -4.20 -7.58
N GLN A 162 0.18 -5.32 -6.88
CA GLN A 162 1.45 -5.99 -6.56
C GLN A 162 1.67 -7.29 -7.35
N HIS A 163 0.78 -7.66 -8.26
CA HIS A 163 0.87 -8.87 -9.10
C HIS A 163 1.06 -10.17 -8.31
N ALA A 164 0.27 -10.39 -7.25
CA ALA A 164 0.42 -11.51 -6.32
C ALA A 164 0.47 -12.89 -7.00
N TYR A 165 -0.33 -13.11 -8.07
CA TYR A 165 -0.29 -14.34 -8.85
C TYR A 165 1.07 -14.56 -9.52
N MET A 166 1.61 -13.53 -10.17
CA MET A 166 2.91 -13.60 -10.84
C MET A 166 4.06 -13.79 -9.85
N GLN A 167 3.97 -13.16 -8.69
CA GLN A 167 4.95 -13.37 -7.61
C GLN A 167 4.95 -14.84 -7.18
N GLY A 168 3.78 -15.42 -6.89
CA GLY A 168 3.67 -16.83 -6.49
C GLY A 168 4.17 -17.80 -7.55
N TYR A 169 3.76 -17.60 -8.80
CA TYR A 169 4.21 -18.41 -9.93
C TYR A 169 5.74 -18.36 -10.08
N SER A 170 6.31 -17.17 -10.11
CA SER A 170 7.75 -16.96 -10.29
C SER A 170 8.58 -17.55 -9.14
N CYS A 171 8.06 -17.51 -7.90
CA CYS A 171 8.71 -18.17 -6.77
C CYS A 171 8.82 -19.68 -6.95
N VAL A 172 7.74 -20.34 -7.36
CA VAL A 172 7.72 -21.81 -7.58
C VAL A 172 8.63 -22.19 -8.74
N ASP A 173 8.54 -21.47 -9.86
CA ASP A 173 9.40 -21.70 -11.03
C ASP A 173 10.90 -21.52 -10.69
N THR A 174 11.23 -20.46 -9.95
CA THR A 174 12.61 -20.18 -9.52
C THR A 174 13.14 -21.25 -8.58
N LEU A 175 12.32 -21.75 -7.64
CA LEU A 175 12.72 -22.88 -6.80
C LEU A 175 12.99 -24.13 -7.62
N PHE A 176 12.14 -24.44 -8.61
CA PHE A 176 12.33 -25.54 -9.51
C PHE A 176 13.64 -25.42 -10.31
N GLN A 177 13.90 -24.24 -10.89
CA GLN A 177 15.13 -23.94 -11.62
C GLN A 177 16.37 -24.12 -10.74
N ALA A 178 16.36 -23.60 -9.51
CA ALA A 178 17.50 -23.68 -8.60
C ALA A 178 17.73 -25.10 -8.06
N ILE A 179 16.67 -25.79 -7.63
CA ILE A 179 16.79 -27.05 -6.89
C ILE A 179 16.89 -28.24 -7.85
N VAL A 180 16.03 -28.28 -8.87
CA VAL A 180 15.94 -29.42 -9.80
C VAL A 180 16.92 -29.25 -10.95
N LEU A 181 16.89 -28.10 -11.62
CA LEU A 181 17.72 -27.85 -12.80
C LEU A 181 19.14 -27.34 -12.46
N LYS A 182 19.43 -27.08 -11.17
CA LYS A 182 20.74 -26.56 -10.69
C LYS A 182 21.18 -25.28 -11.37
N LYS A 183 20.25 -24.46 -11.84
CA LYS A 183 20.54 -23.18 -12.48
C LYS A 183 20.81 -22.09 -11.46
N LYS A 184 21.67 -21.15 -11.82
CA LYS A 184 21.83 -19.91 -11.06
C LYS A 184 20.59 -19.04 -11.24
N VAL A 185 20.04 -18.51 -10.15
CA VAL A 185 18.83 -17.67 -10.15
C VAL A 185 19.17 -16.23 -9.74
N THR A 186 18.34 -15.28 -10.18
CA THR A 186 18.48 -13.86 -9.82
C THR A 186 18.10 -13.65 -8.35
N PRO A 187 18.96 -12.97 -7.55
CA PRO A 187 18.68 -12.80 -6.12
C PRO A 187 17.49 -11.93 -5.80
N VAL A 188 17.23 -10.88 -6.60
CA VAL A 188 16.15 -9.89 -6.36
C VAL A 188 15.40 -9.65 -7.67
N ASN A 189 14.09 -9.84 -7.63
CA ASN A 189 13.20 -9.63 -8.78
C ASN A 189 12.07 -8.68 -8.37
N TYR A 190 12.15 -7.44 -8.84
CA TYR A 190 11.09 -6.47 -8.57
C TYR A 190 9.94 -6.62 -9.56
N MET A 191 8.73 -6.68 -9.01
CA MET A 191 7.49 -6.63 -9.77
C MET A 191 7.21 -5.20 -10.23
N PRO A 192 6.56 -5.02 -11.40
CA PRO A 192 6.15 -3.70 -11.87
C PRO A 192 5.19 -3.03 -10.89
N ILE A 193 5.21 -1.69 -10.87
CA ILE A 193 4.26 -0.88 -10.13
C ILE A 193 3.16 -0.48 -11.11
N GLU A 194 1.95 -0.97 -10.88
CA GLU A 194 0.79 -0.73 -11.75
C GLU A 194 -0.30 0.00 -10.99
N LEU A 195 -0.84 1.06 -11.60
CA LEU A 195 -1.97 1.81 -11.07
C LEU A 195 -3.27 1.32 -11.72
N LEU A 196 -4.18 0.86 -10.88
CA LEU A 196 -5.52 0.43 -11.29
C LEU A 196 -6.55 1.49 -10.93
N MET A 197 -7.49 1.72 -11.84
CA MET A 197 -8.63 2.60 -11.65
C MET A 197 -9.91 1.92 -12.14
N LYS A 198 -11.06 2.45 -11.74
CA LYS A 198 -12.34 1.99 -12.27
C LYS A 198 -12.42 2.33 -13.76
N GLU A 199 -12.74 1.33 -14.57
CA GLU A 199 -13.18 1.57 -15.95
C GLU A 199 -14.54 2.30 -15.95
N LYS A 200 -14.73 3.19 -16.93
CA LYS A 200 -15.99 3.94 -17.08
C LYS A 200 -17.10 3.06 -17.62
#